data_9d91d6a34ff6e336ffc337876930fa3a
#
_entry.id   9d91d6a34ff6e336ffc337876930fa3a
#
_cell.length_a   1.000
_cell.length_b   1.000
_cell.length_c   1.000
_cell.angle_alpha   90.00
_cell.angle_beta   90.00
_cell.angle_gamma   90.00
#
_symmetry.space_group_name_H-M   'P 1'
#
loop_
_entity.id
_entity.type
_entity.pdbx_description
1 polymer ?
#
loop_
_entity_poly.entity_id
_entity_poly.type
_entity_poly.pdbx_seq_one_letter_code
_entity_poly.pdbx_strand_id
1 'polypeptide(L)'
;MRALFSFLWTRSALPSTLMPSFIELRNVTKSYRTLQEEDLLALQDVSFEVGKSEFVSVVGASGCGKTTLLKIIAGLIPHSSGEVRIGGSSVKGPRKDIGFVFQQPVLLPWRTVLENTLLPIEVMGLPREEYGKRALDILDRVGLSGFSDKYPFELSGGMQQRVAITRALVYDPDVLLLDEPFGALDAMTRESLNLELLRIWSDHRKTVLFVTHSISEAIFLSDRVVALTPRPGRLADVVEVDLPRPRRLDVMQTEAFGMLAKRIRSLLGIGEEVGGIE
;
A
#
# COMPACT_ATOMS: atom_id res chain seq x y z
N MET A 1 -42.61 8.55 13.09
CA MET A 1 -42.43 8.39 11.66
C MET A 1 -40.95 8.58 11.33
N ARG A 2 -40.19 7.48 11.29
CA ARG A 2 -38.77 7.44 10.85
C ARG A 2 -38.77 6.64 9.55
N ALA A 3 -38.61 7.32 8.42
CA ALA A 3 -38.57 6.72 7.12
C ALA A 3 -37.16 6.21 6.82
N LEU A 4 -37.10 4.92 6.55
CA LEU A 4 -36.02 4.15 5.97
C LEU A 4 -35.45 4.82 4.71
N PHE A 5 -34.13 5.03 4.69
CA PHE A 5 -33.35 5.08 3.45
C PHE A 5 -32.26 4.00 3.52
N SER A 6 -32.68 2.77 3.21
CA SER A 6 -31.77 1.70 2.82
C SER A 6 -31.47 1.90 1.33
N PHE A 7 -30.39 2.58 1.00
CA PHE A 7 -29.84 2.57 -0.35
C PHE A 7 -28.99 1.30 -0.49
N LEU A 8 -29.60 0.27 -1.07
CA LEU A 8 -28.91 -0.90 -1.62
C LEU A 8 -27.99 -0.42 -2.77
N TRP A 9 -26.71 -0.29 -2.47
CA TRP A 9 -25.67 -0.14 -3.48
C TRP A 9 -25.24 -1.53 -3.97
N THR A 10 -26.03 -2.13 -4.86
CA THR A 10 -25.53 -3.20 -5.73
C THR A 10 -24.60 -2.59 -6.76
N ARG A 11 -23.30 -2.76 -6.60
CA ARG A 11 -22.34 -2.50 -7.65
C ARG A 11 -22.65 -3.46 -8.80
N SER A 12 -23.28 -2.99 -9.88
CA SER A 12 -23.13 -3.63 -11.18
C SER A 12 -21.65 -3.51 -11.53
N ALA A 13 -20.98 -4.65 -11.57
CA ALA A 13 -19.59 -4.76 -11.95
C ALA A 13 -19.43 -4.26 -13.40
N LEU A 14 -19.00 -3.02 -13.56
CA LEU A 14 -18.33 -2.62 -14.79
C LEU A 14 -16.98 -3.33 -14.78
N PRO A 15 -16.61 -4.01 -15.88
CA PRO A 15 -15.31 -4.64 -15.99
C PRO A 15 -14.21 -3.59 -15.78
N SER A 16 -13.15 -3.96 -15.09
CA SER A 16 -12.00 -3.11 -14.69
C SER A 16 -11.37 -2.33 -15.86
N THR A 17 -11.61 -2.75 -17.09
CA THR A 17 -11.20 -2.13 -18.36
C THR A 17 -11.85 -0.78 -18.68
N LEU A 18 -12.81 -0.29 -17.92
CA LEU A 18 -13.56 0.95 -18.22
C LEU A 18 -13.32 2.10 -17.23
N MET A 19 -12.53 1.91 -16.17
CA MET A 19 -12.16 3.02 -15.31
C MET A 19 -10.90 3.70 -15.84
N PRO A 20 -10.89 5.05 -15.97
CA PRO A 20 -9.67 5.74 -16.39
C PRO A 20 -8.56 5.42 -15.40
N SER A 21 -7.39 5.04 -15.94
CA SER A 21 -6.19 4.78 -15.15
C SER A 21 -5.80 6.05 -14.38
N PHE A 22 -5.50 5.89 -13.09
CA PHE A 22 -5.08 7.01 -12.23
C PHE A 22 -3.58 7.00 -12.01
N ILE A 23 -2.98 5.80 -11.83
CA ILE A 23 -1.53 5.61 -11.82
C ILE A 23 -1.19 4.73 -13.04
N GLU A 24 -0.26 5.18 -13.87
CA GLU A 24 0.16 4.46 -15.07
C GLU A 24 1.68 4.28 -15.03
N LEU A 25 2.12 3.04 -15.25
CA LEU A 25 3.52 2.69 -15.46
C LEU A 25 3.66 2.13 -16.88
N ARG A 26 4.60 2.65 -17.65
CA ARG A 26 4.87 2.23 -19.03
C ARG A 26 6.35 1.92 -19.20
N ASN A 27 6.68 0.63 -19.37
CA ASN A 27 8.04 0.11 -19.59
C ASN A 27 9.07 0.66 -18.58
N VAL A 28 8.67 0.74 -17.30
CA VAL A 28 9.51 1.29 -16.25
C VAL A 28 10.67 0.36 -15.96
N THR A 29 11.87 0.88 -16.15
CA THR A 29 13.13 0.17 -15.89
C THR A 29 13.96 0.96 -14.89
N LYS A 30 14.61 0.28 -13.95
CA LYS A 30 15.54 0.88 -12.99
C LYS A 30 16.80 0.04 -12.87
N SER A 31 17.94 0.66 -13.20
CA SER A 31 19.28 0.18 -12.86
C SER A 31 19.92 1.09 -11.81
N TYR A 32 20.78 0.50 -10.99
CA TYR A 32 21.64 1.18 -10.04
C TYR A 32 23.10 0.93 -10.43
N ARG A 33 23.88 1.97 -10.48
CA ARG A 33 25.31 1.85 -10.68
C ARG A 33 25.97 1.45 -9.35
N THR A 34 26.63 0.31 -9.33
CA THR A 34 27.36 -0.16 -8.13
C THR A 34 28.72 0.55 -8.02
N LEU A 35 29.36 0.46 -6.86
CA LEU A 35 30.73 0.98 -6.65
C LEU A 35 31.77 0.30 -7.55
N GLN A 36 31.45 -0.87 -8.08
CA GLN A 36 32.30 -1.64 -9.00
C GLN A 36 32.01 -1.34 -10.49
N GLU A 37 31.23 -0.27 -10.75
CA GLU A 37 30.79 0.16 -12.09
C GLU A 37 29.89 -0.85 -12.82
N GLU A 38 29.39 -1.87 -12.14
CA GLU A 38 28.41 -2.80 -12.71
C GLU A 38 26.98 -2.24 -12.56
N ASP A 39 26.16 -2.39 -13.60
CA ASP A 39 24.76 -2.01 -13.57
C ASP A 39 23.92 -3.09 -12.92
N LEU A 40 23.41 -2.82 -11.73
CA LEU A 40 22.46 -3.69 -11.02
C LEU A 40 21.04 -3.40 -11.48
N LEU A 41 20.47 -4.24 -12.34
CA LEU A 41 19.10 -4.11 -12.81
C LEU A 41 18.13 -4.55 -11.71
N ALA A 42 17.35 -3.59 -11.19
CA ALA A 42 16.37 -3.83 -10.13
C ALA A 42 14.97 -4.10 -10.69
N LEU A 43 14.54 -3.31 -11.70
CA LEU A 43 13.27 -3.45 -12.39
C LEU A 43 13.51 -3.42 -13.91
N GLN A 44 12.75 -4.20 -14.67
CA GLN A 44 12.84 -4.25 -16.11
C GLN A 44 11.47 -4.28 -16.77
N ASP A 45 11.18 -3.26 -17.59
CA ASP A 45 10.00 -3.14 -18.46
C ASP A 45 8.66 -3.35 -17.72
N VAL A 46 8.55 -2.83 -16.50
CA VAL A 46 7.34 -2.97 -15.68
C VAL A 46 6.25 -2.04 -16.22
N SER A 47 5.13 -2.62 -16.62
CA SER A 47 3.95 -1.88 -17.13
C SER A 47 2.68 -2.40 -16.50
N PHE A 48 1.95 -1.55 -15.79
CA PHE A 48 0.61 -1.80 -15.30
C PHE A 48 -0.09 -0.48 -14.94
N GLU A 49 -1.38 -0.55 -14.69
CA GLU A 49 -2.20 0.61 -14.36
C GLU A 49 -2.96 0.37 -13.06
N VAL A 50 -3.27 1.46 -12.34
CA VAL A 50 -4.12 1.44 -11.13
C VAL A 50 -5.25 2.43 -11.34
N GLY A 51 -6.48 1.97 -11.16
CA GLY A 51 -7.68 2.79 -11.25
C GLY A 51 -7.82 3.75 -10.06
N LYS A 52 -8.63 4.80 -10.24
CA LYS A 52 -8.96 5.71 -9.12
C LYS A 52 -9.72 4.95 -8.03
N SER A 53 -9.37 5.19 -6.77
CA SER A 53 -9.98 4.54 -5.59
C SER A 53 -9.84 3.01 -5.58
N GLU A 54 -8.90 2.46 -6.31
CA GLU A 54 -8.57 1.05 -6.32
C GLU A 54 -7.54 0.72 -5.27
N PHE A 55 -7.64 -0.45 -4.67
CA PHE A 55 -6.64 -1.02 -3.77
C PHE A 55 -5.86 -2.11 -4.52
N VAL A 56 -4.61 -1.84 -4.86
CA VAL A 56 -3.73 -2.78 -5.58
C VAL A 56 -2.58 -3.19 -4.68
N SER A 57 -2.34 -4.50 -4.55
CA SER A 57 -1.13 -5.00 -3.90
C SER A 57 -0.08 -5.40 -4.92
N VAL A 58 1.20 -5.21 -4.55
CA VAL A 58 2.36 -5.71 -5.30
C VAL A 58 3.05 -6.76 -4.46
N VAL A 59 3.15 -7.97 -5.00
CA VAL A 59 3.82 -9.12 -4.36
C VAL A 59 5.03 -9.58 -5.18
N GLY A 60 5.98 -10.22 -4.52
CA GLY A 60 7.18 -10.77 -5.16
C GLY A 60 8.22 -11.16 -4.13
N ALA A 61 9.25 -11.89 -4.56
CA ALA A 61 10.36 -12.30 -3.70
C ALA A 61 11.07 -11.10 -3.04
N SER A 62 11.78 -11.34 -1.92
CA SER A 62 12.62 -10.31 -1.33
C SER A 62 13.67 -9.83 -2.32
N GLY A 63 13.88 -8.52 -2.39
CA GLY A 63 14.84 -7.92 -3.31
C GLY A 63 14.44 -7.88 -4.79
N CYS A 64 13.21 -8.24 -5.17
CA CYS A 64 12.75 -8.16 -6.56
C CYS A 64 12.44 -6.73 -7.06
N GLY A 65 12.54 -5.70 -6.21
CA GLY A 65 12.37 -4.31 -6.61
C GLY A 65 11.06 -3.63 -6.18
N LYS A 66 10.22 -4.26 -5.32
CA LYS A 66 8.94 -3.69 -4.85
C LYS A 66 9.09 -2.29 -4.23
N THR A 67 9.98 -2.15 -3.26
CA THR A 67 10.31 -0.84 -2.63
C THR A 67 10.84 0.16 -3.64
N THR A 68 11.67 -0.29 -4.60
CA THR A 68 12.17 0.54 -5.70
C THR A 68 11.02 1.07 -6.55
N LEU A 69 10.07 0.22 -6.89
CA LEU A 69 8.87 0.57 -7.64
C LEU A 69 8.04 1.64 -6.92
N LEU A 70 7.75 1.43 -5.62
CA LEU A 70 7.03 2.43 -4.82
C LEU A 70 7.76 3.77 -4.77
N LYS A 71 9.08 3.76 -4.55
CA LYS A 71 9.89 4.99 -4.51
C LYS A 71 9.89 5.74 -5.84
N ILE A 72 9.87 5.02 -6.98
CA ILE A 72 9.73 5.64 -8.31
C ILE A 72 8.36 6.29 -8.46
N ILE A 73 7.28 5.59 -8.09
CA ILE A 73 5.91 6.12 -8.16
C ILE A 73 5.75 7.36 -7.26
N ALA A 74 6.38 7.34 -6.08
CA ALA A 74 6.39 8.49 -5.16
C ALA A 74 7.25 9.68 -5.67
N GLY A 75 8.05 9.48 -6.73
CA GLY A 75 9.00 10.48 -7.21
C GLY A 75 10.22 10.68 -6.29
N LEU A 76 10.46 9.74 -5.35
CA LEU A 76 11.60 9.79 -4.43
C LEU A 76 12.92 9.42 -5.10
N ILE A 77 12.86 8.57 -6.13
CA ILE A 77 14.00 8.21 -6.97
C ILE A 77 13.58 8.21 -8.45
N PRO A 78 14.46 8.60 -9.37
CA PRO A 78 14.16 8.55 -10.80
C PRO A 78 14.20 7.09 -11.33
N HIS A 79 13.37 6.79 -12.31
CA HIS A 79 13.51 5.61 -13.17
C HIS A 79 14.65 5.81 -14.17
N SER A 80 15.20 4.73 -14.73
CA SER A 80 16.25 4.79 -15.75
C SER A 80 15.67 4.94 -17.16
N SER A 81 14.52 4.29 -17.43
CA SER A 81 13.74 4.45 -18.66
C SER A 81 12.26 4.15 -18.41
N GLY A 82 11.41 4.46 -19.38
CA GLY A 82 9.96 4.32 -19.28
C GLY A 82 9.28 5.60 -18.80
N GLU A 83 8.04 5.49 -18.34
CA GLU A 83 7.25 6.62 -17.87
C GLU A 83 6.36 6.22 -16.70
N VAL A 84 6.20 7.13 -15.72
CA VAL A 84 5.21 7.02 -14.64
C VAL A 84 4.33 8.26 -14.66
N ARG A 85 3.01 8.05 -14.65
CA ARG A 85 2.01 9.12 -14.59
C ARG A 85 1.05 8.91 -13.41
N ILE A 86 0.62 10.01 -12.80
CA ILE A 86 -0.43 10.02 -11.77
C ILE A 86 -1.40 11.15 -12.09
N GLY A 87 -2.69 10.82 -12.23
CA GLY A 87 -3.72 11.77 -12.64
C GLY A 87 -3.41 12.41 -14.01
N GLY A 88 -2.84 11.63 -14.95
CA GLY A 88 -2.44 12.09 -16.28
C GLY A 88 -1.14 12.89 -16.33
N SER A 89 -0.51 13.22 -15.19
CA SER A 89 0.72 14.02 -15.12
C SER A 89 1.94 13.14 -14.87
N SER A 90 3.04 13.33 -15.62
CA SER A 90 4.31 12.60 -15.40
C SER A 90 4.92 12.92 -14.05
N VAL A 91 5.40 11.88 -13.36
CA VAL A 91 6.08 12.00 -12.06
C VAL A 91 7.53 12.40 -12.29
N LYS A 92 7.89 13.63 -11.90
CA LYS A 92 9.26 14.18 -12.03
C LYS A 92 9.97 14.38 -10.68
N GLY A 93 9.27 14.16 -9.57
CA GLY A 93 9.78 14.35 -8.21
C GLY A 93 8.68 14.12 -7.18
N PRO A 94 8.97 14.31 -5.88
CA PRO A 94 8.00 14.13 -4.80
C PRO A 94 6.74 14.99 -5.00
N ARG A 95 5.57 14.40 -4.68
CA ARG A 95 4.25 15.03 -4.87
C ARG A 95 3.54 15.18 -3.52
N LYS A 96 2.76 16.26 -3.39
CA LYS A 96 2.00 16.57 -2.16
C LYS A 96 0.71 15.75 -2.03
N ASP A 97 0.23 15.16 -3.12
CA ASP A 97 -0.99 14.34 -3.18
C ASP A 97 -0.73 12.85 -2.93
N ILE A 98 0.51 12.50 -2.50
CA ILE A 98 0.92 11.13 -2.18
C ILE A 98 1.27 11.00 -0.70
N GLY A 99 0.57 10.09 0.01
CA GLY A 99 0.96 9.60 1.32
C GLY A 99 1.89 8.40 1.18
N PHE A 100 3.03 8.43 1.88
CA PHE A 100 3.97 7.31 1.87
C PHE A 100 4.18 6.76 3.28
N VAL A 101 3.96 5.44 3.44
CA VAL A 101 4.24 4.70 4.67
C VAL A 101 5.41 3.77 4.40
N PHE A 102 6.51 3.99 5.11
CA PHE A 102 7.71 3.16 5.01
C PHE A 102 7.56 1.87 5.81
N GLN A 103 8.36 0.88 5.49
CA GLN A 103 8.46 -0.39 6.22
C GLN A 103 8.77 -0.18 7.71
N GLN A 104 9.68 0.74 8.01
CA GLN A 104 9.89 1.23 9.37
C GLN A 104 9.07 2.51 9.59
N PRO A 105 8.47 2.73 10.76
CA PRO A 105 7.62 3.90 11.03
C PRO A 105 8.30 5.25 10.82
N VAL A 106 9.64 5.32 10.96
CA VAL A 106 10.48 6.53 10.79
C VAL A 106 9.86 7.73 11.53
N LEU A 107 9.53 7.52 12.82
CA LEU A 107 9.05 8.59 13.68
C LEU A 107 10.25 9.38 14.23
N LEU A 108 10.05 10.69 14.42
CA LEU A 108 11.04 11.55 15.04
C LEU A 108 11.01 11.32 16.55
N PRO A 109 12.10 10.77 17.18
CA PRO A 109 12.06 10.32 18.57
C PRO A 109 11.87 11.44 19.59
N TRP A 110 12.19 12.68 19.21
CA TRP A 110 12.06 13.88 20.06
C TRP A 110 10.71 14.59 19.89
N ARG A 111 9.78 14.05 19.08
CA ARG A 111 8.44 14.55 18.88
C ARG A 111 7.40 13.59 19.46
N THR A 112 6.32 14.14 19.99
CA THR A 112 5.18 13.35 20.44
C THR A 112 4.47 12.67 19.27
N VAL A 113 3.52 11.78 19.55
CA VAL A 113 2.63 11.14 18.57
C VAL A 113 1.91 12.18 17.72
N LEU A 114 1.28 13.18 18.38
CA LEU A 114 0.55 14.21 17.66
C LEU A 114 1.49 15.08 16.81
N GLU A 115 2.66 15.43 17.29
CA GLU A 115 3.65 16.20 16.54
C GLU A 115 4.23 15.42 15.36
N ASN A 116 4.46 14.11 15.51
CA ASN A 116 4.85 13.23 14.41
C ASN A 116 3.74 13.16 13.35
N THR A 117 2.48 13.05 13.78
CA THR A 117 1.32 13.01 12.88
C THR A 117 1.18 14.32 12.10
N LEU A 118 1.41 15.46 12.73
CA LEU A 118 1.29 16.78 12.12
C LEU A 118 2.53 17.25 11.34
N LEU A 119 3.60 16.46 11.31
CA LEU A 119 4.84 16.82 10.59
C LEU A 119 4.61 17.22 9.12
N PRO A 120 3.82 16.50 8.31
CA PRO A 120 3.55 16.92 6.93
C PRO A 120 2.81 18.27 6.86
N ILE A 121 1.93 18.54 7.80
CA ILE A 121 1.17 19.80 7.87
C ILE A 121 2.12 20.99 8.08
N GLU A 122 3.08 20.83 8.99
CA GLU A 122 4.12 21.84 9.23
C GLU A 122 5.00 22.06 7.98
N VAL A 123 5.44 20.96 7.35
CA VAL A 123 6.30 21.02 6.14
C VAL A 123 5.58 21.67 4.96
N MET A 124 4.27 21.41 4.81
CA MET A 124 3.45 21.98 3.74
C MET A 124 2.97 23.41 4.03
N GLY A 125 3.17 23.93 5.25
CA GLY A 125 2.68 25.25 5.68
C GLY A 125 1.16 25.32 5.81
N LEU A 126 0.50 24.18 6.14
CA LEU A 126 -0.96 24.10 6.29
C LEU A 126 -1.40 24.54 7.70
N PRO A 127 -2.66 24.99 7.89
CA PRO A 127 -3.14 25.52 9.15
C PRO A 127 -3.25 24.41 10.24
N ARG A 128 -2.32 24.43 11.20
CA ARG A 128 -2.17 23.41 12.25
C ARG A 128 -3.45 23.19 13.07
N GLU A 129 -4.24 24.23 13.30
CA GLU A 129 -5.45 24.15 14.13
C GLU A 129 -6.53 23.26 13.49
N GLU A 130 -6.72 23.40 12.18
CA GLU A 130 -7.66 22.60 11.39
C GLU A 130 -7.24 21.12 11.37
N TYR A 131 -5.98 20.87 11.03
CA TYR A 131 -5.45 19.50 10.92
C TYR A 131 -5.19 18.84 12.29
N GLY A 132 -5.07 19.63 13.37
CA GLY A 132 -4.94 19.09 14.73
C GLY A 132 -6.15 18.27 15.15
N LYS A 133 -7.37 18.77 14.92
CA LYS A 133 -8.61 18.03 15.17
C LYS A 133 -8.68 16.75 14.35
N ARG A 134 -8.38 16.87 13.05
CA ARG A 134 -8.36 15.71 12.14
C ARG A 134 -7.33 14.66 12.57
N ALA A 135 -6.14 15.07 13.00
CA ALA A 135 -5.10 14.16 13.51
C ALA A 135 -5.60 13.37 14.73
N LEU A 136 -6.23 14.03 15.69
CA LEU A 136 -6.81 13.39 16.88
C LEU A 136 -7.93 12.43 16.49
N ASP A 137 -8.84 12.80 15.58
CA ASP A 137 -9.91 11.93 15.08
C ASP A 137 -9.37 10.66 14.41
N ILE A 138 -8.31 10.78 13.60
CA ILE A 138 -7.69 9.61 12.97
C ILE A 138 -6.97 8.77 14.02
N LEU A 139 -6.21 9.39 14.96
CA LEU A 139 -5.54 8.68 16.06
C LEU A 139 -6.53 7.89 16.92
N ASP A 140 -7.72 8.46 17.21
CA ASP A 140 -8.78 7.75 17.92
C ASP A 140 -9.28 6.52 17.13
N ARG A 141 -9.55 6.69 15.83
CA ARG A 141 -9.99 5.59 14.93
C ARG A 141 -8.97 4.46 14.84
N VAL A 142 -7.66 4.76 14.87
CA VAL A 142 -6.59 3.76 14.87
C VAL A 142 -6.25 3.24 16.28
N GLY A 143 -7.11 3.50 17.28
CA GLY A 143 -6.96 2.98 18.64
C GLY A 143 -5.78 3.58 19.41
N LEU A 144 -5.40 4.82 19.10
CA LEU A 144 -4.36 5.59 19.79
C LEU A 144 -4.92 6.74 20.62
N SER A 145 -6.21 6.65 21.01
CA SER A 145 -6.83 7.58 21.94
C SER A 145 -6.03 7.64 23.25
N GLY A 146 -5.70 8.84 23.72
CA GLY A 146 -4.90 9.03 24.94
C GLY A 146 -3.39 8.85 24.77
N PHE A 147 -2.87 8.63 23.56
CA PHE A 147 -1.44 8.53 23.30
C PHE A 147 -0.85 9.75 22.56
N SER A 148 -1.63 10.79 22.33
CA SER A 148 -1.22 11.99 21.59
C SER A 148 0.06 12.66 22.10
N ASP A 149 0.25 12.67 23.41
CA ASP A 149 1.36 13.32 24.10
C ASP A 149 2.54 12.37 24.40
N LYS A 150 2.40 11.11 24.02
CA LYS A 150 3.45 10.09 24.18
C LYS A 150 4.53 10.23 23.13
N TYR A 151 5.75 9.79 23.46
CA TYR A 151 6.87 9.73 22.54
C TYR A 151 6.98 8.35 21.88
N PRO A 152 7.64 8.22 20.71
CA PRO A 152 7.77 6.95 20.00
C PRO A 152 8.32 5.80 20.84
N PHE A 153 9.28 6.06 21.73
CA PHE A 153 9.89 5.03 22.60
C PHE A 153 8.95 4.50 23.69
N GLU A 154 7.81 5.16 23.94
CA GLU A 154 6.77 4.70 24.86
C GLU A 154 5.74 3.78 24.15
N LEU A 155 5.84 3.59 22.84
CA LEU A 155 4.88 2.87 22.00
C LEU A 155 5.41 1.50 21.58
N SER A 156 4.51 0.52 21.45
CA SER A 156 4.81 -0.74 20.77
C SER A 156 5.07 -0.50 19.27
N GLY A 157 5.74 -1.43 18.57
CA GLY A 157 5.99 -1.34 17.13
C GLY A 157 4.71 -1.17 16.30
N GLY A 158 3.63 -1.89 16.67
CA GLY A 158 2.31 -1.73 16.04
C GLY A 158 1.70 -0.36 16.25
N MET A 159 1.84 0.21 17.45
CA MET A 159 1.38 1.58 17.72
C MET A 159 2.17 2.61 16.91
N GLN A 160 3.48 2.46 16.81
CA GLN A 160 4.32 3.33 15.98
C GLN A 160 3.91 3.26 14.51
N GLN A 161 3.56 2.09 14.01
CA GLN A 161 3.09 1.91 12.64
C GLN A 161 1.74 2.60 12.40
N ARG A 162 0.82 2.53 13.36
CA ARG A 162 -0.45 3.29 13.31
C ARG A 162 -0.20 4.80 13.26
N VAL A 163 0.76 5.32 14.02
CA VAL A 163 1.16 6.74 13.93
C VAL A 163 1.70 7.08 12.54
N ALA A 164 2.53 6.22 11.94
CA ALA A 164 3.06 6.43 10.59
C ALA A 164 1.96 6.43 9.52
N ILE A 165 0.96 5.56 9.64
CA ILE A 165 -0.23 5.53 8.77
C ILE A 165 -1.05 6.82 8.97
N THR A 166 -1.30 7.24 10.21
CA THR A 166 -2.04 8.47 10.52
C THR A 166 -1.33 9.70 9.94
N ARG A 167 0.00 9.76 10.07
CA ARG A 167 0.83 10.81 9.48
C ARG A 167 0.66 10.89 7.95
N ALA A 168 0.58 9.74 7.27
CA ALA A 168 0.38 9.69 5.83
C ALA A 168 -1.05 10.08 5.40
N LEU A 169 -2.04 9.97 6.28
CA LEU A 169 -3.46 10.24 5.99
C LEU A 169 -3.91 11.65 6.40
N VAL A 170 -3.21 12.32 7.32
CA VAL A 170 -3.68 13.55 7.94
C VAL A 170 -3.96 14.69 6.97
N TYR A 171 -3.18 14.80 5.89
CA TYR A 171 -3.33 15.84 4.85
C TYR A 171 -4.19 15.41 3.66
N ASP A 172 -4.89 14.27 3.77
CA ASP A 172 -5.86 13.77 2.80
C ASP A 172 -5.33 13.48 1.39
N PRO A 173 -4.24 12.72 1.24
CA PRO A 173 -3.65 12.45 -0.07
C PRO A 173 -4.62 11.69 -0.99
N ASP A 174 -4.48 11.85 -2.31
CA ASP A 174 -5.23 11.07 -3.31
C ASP A 174 -4.69 9.65 -3.46
N VAL A 175 -3.38 9.48 -3.26
CA VAL A 175 -2.66 8.20 -3.37
C VAL A 175 -2.02 7.85 -2.04
N LEU A 176 -2.13 6.59 -1.64
CA LEU A 176 -1.44 6.04 -0.48
C LEU A 176 -0.52 4.89 -0.93
N LEU A 177 0.77 5.06 -0.71
CA LEU A 177 1.81 4.08 -1.00
C LEU A 177 2.30 3.48 0.32
N LEU A 178 2.18 2.15 0.47
CA LEU A 178 2.55 1.44 1.69
C LEU A 178 3.60 0.37 1.37
N ASP A 179 4.79 0.50 1.96
CA ASP A 179 5.92 -0.40 1.74
C ASP A 179 6.07 -1.37 2.93
N GLU A 180 5.55 -2.59 2.79
CA GLU A 180 5.56 -3.66 3.81
C GLU A 180 5.20 -3.15 5.23
N PRO A 181 4.09 -2.39 5.41
CA PRO A 181 3.84 -1.66 6.65
C PRO A 181 3.64 -2.56 7.86
N PHE A 182 3.34 -3.84 7.66
CA PHE A 182 3.05 -4.79 8.74
C PHE A 182 4.08 -5.92 8.85
N GLY A 183 5.16 -5.85 8.06
CA GLY A 183 6.16 -6.94 7.97
C GLY A 183 6.84 -7.31 9.28
N ALA A 184 7.04 -6.35 10.19
CA ALA A 184 7.72 -6.57 11.47
C ALA A 184 6.77 -6.91 12.65
N LEU A 185 5.45 -7.08 12.38
CA LEU A 185 4.45 -7.29 13.42
C LEU A 185 4.09 -8.77 13.58
N ASP A 186 3.67 -9.14 14.79
CA ASP A 186 3.10 -10.46 15.04
C ASP A 186 1.79 -10.69 14.28
N ALA A 187 1.37 -11.95 14.13
CA ALA A 187 0.23 -12.32 13.31
C ALA A 187 -1.09 -11.68 13.76
N MET A 188 -1.37 -11.64 15.07
CA MET A 188 -2.64 -11.09 15.58
C MET A 188 -2.72 -9.57 15.40
N THR A 189 -1.63 -8.87 15.70
CA THR A 189 -1.53 -7.42 15.46
C THR A 189 -1.68 -7.09 13.98
N ARG A 190 -1.09 -7.90 13.11
CA ARG A 190 -1.16 -7.75 11.65
C ARG A 190 -2.59 -7.91 11.12
N GLU A 191 -3.32 -8.95 11.56
CA GLU A 191 -4.72 -9.16 11.18
C GLU A 191 -5.60 -7.99 11.64
N SER A 192 -5.40 -7.50 12.86
CA SER A 192 -6.12 -6.33 13.37
C SER A 192 -5.87 -5.09 12.52
N LEU A 193 -4.60 -4.84 12.14
CA LEU A 193 -4.22 -3.67 11.32
C LEU A 193 -4.71 -3.80 9.87
N ASN A 194 -4.76 -5.00 9.31
CA ASN A 194 -5.36 -5.24 7.99
C ASN A 194 -6.85 -4.86 7.97
N LEU A 195 -7.62 -5.28 8.99
CA LEU A 195 -9.03 -4.89 9.13
C LEU A 195 -9.20 -3.38 9.28
N GLU A 196 -8.33 -2.76 10.07
CA GLU A 196 -8.36 -1.32 10.29
C GLU A 196 -8.03 -0.53 9.02
N LEU A 197 -7.00 -0.95 8.27
CA LEU A 197 -6.65 -0.37 6.98
C LEU A 197 -7.80 -0.47 5.97
N LEU A 198 -8.50 -1.60 5.93
CA LEU A 198 -9.69 -1.76 5.09
C LEU A 198 -10.83 -0.82 5.48
N ARG A 199 -11.06 -0.59 6.78
CA ARG A 199 -12.06 0.37 7.27
C ARG A 199 -11.71 1.79 6.83
N ILE A 200 -10.47 2.23 7.10
CA ILE A 200 -9.96 3.54 6.70
C ILE A 200 -10.09 3.72 5.18
N TRP A 201 -9.70 2.72 4.40
CA TRP A 201 -9.81 2.78 2.95
C TRP A 201 -11.27 2.84 2.47
N SER A 202 -12.18 2.08 3.09
CA SER A 202 -13.60 2.08 2.74
C SER A 202 -14.26 3.43 2.96
N ASP A 203 -13.85 4.15 4.02
CA ASP A 203 -14.39 5.47 4.37
C ASP A 203 -13.88 6.57 3.42
N HIS A 204 -12.62 6.50 3.00
CA HIS A 204 -11.96 7.58 2.25
C HIS A 204 -11.77 7.30 0.75
N ARG A 205 -11.89 6.03 0.33
CA ARG A 205 -11.77 5.61 -1.08
C ARG A 205 -10.54 6.16 -1.79
N LYS A 206 -9.39 6.10 -1.13
CA LYS A 206 -8.09 6.50 -1.71
C LYS A 206 -7.59 5.47 -2.71
N THR A 207 -6.77 5.89 -3.67
CA THR A 207 -6.03 4.96 -4.51
C THR A 207 -4.86 4.42 -3.71
N VAL A 208 -4.76 3.11 -3.54
CA VAL A 208 -3.76 2.47 -2.69
C VAL A 208 -2.87 1.54 -3.48
N LEU A 209 -1.57 1.68 -3.31
CA LEU A 209 -0.59 0.69 -3.74
C LEU A 209 0.14 0.14 -2.50
N PHE A 210 -0.06 -1.15 -2.24
CA PHE A 210 0.39 -1.84 -1.04
C PHE A 210 1.42 -2.90 -1.39
N VAL A 211 2.65 -2.75 -0.93
CA VAL A 211 3.70 -3.74 -1.10
C VAL A 211 3.72 -4.68 0.09
N THR A 212 3.71 -5.98 -0.17
CA THR A 212 3.85 -7.02 0.85
C THR A 212 4.52 -8.26 0.28
N HIS A 213 5.11 -9.07 1.15
CA HIS A 213 5.54 -10.43 0.84
C HIS A 213 4.48 -11.48 1.24
N SER A 214 3.40 -11.07 1.91
CA SER A 214 2.30 -11.93 2.33
C SER A 214 1.22 -12.02 1.26
N ILE A 215 1.09 -13.19 0.63
CA ILE A 215 0.03 -13.46 -0.37
C ILE A 215 -1.35 -13.29 0.26
N SER A 216 -1.52 -13.73 1.51
CA SER A 216 -2.81 -13.63 2.21
C SER A 216 -3.21 -12.17 2.45
N GLU A 217 -2.28 -11.30 2.85
CA GLU A 217 -2.54 -9.85 2.97
C GLU A 217 -2.93 -9.25 1.62
N ALA A 218 -2.17 -9.56 0.58
CA ALA A 218 -2.42 -9.04 -0.76
C ALA A 218 -3.83 -9.38 -1.24
N ILE A 219 -4.27 -10.62 -1.11
CA ILE A 219 -5.62 -11.05 -1.50
C ILE A 219 -6.67 -10.42 -0.59
N PHE A 220 -6.43 -10.40 0.73
CA PHE A 220 -7.40 -9.89 1.69
C PHE A 220 -7.70 -8.41 1.50
N LEU A 221 -6.69 -7.60 1.18
CA LEU A 221 -6.81 -6.15 1.09
C LEU A 221 -7.25 -5.66 -0.30
N SER A 222 -6.82 -6.30 -1.38
CA SER A 222 -6.78 -5.69 -2.70
C SER A 222 -7.95 -6.06 -3.61
N ASP A 223 -8.21 -5.19 -4.60
CA ASP A 223 -9.06 -5.47 -5.75
C ASP A 223 -8.26 -6.21 -6.84
N ARG A 224 -6.95 -5.92 -6.95
CA ARG A 224 -6.00 -6.64 -7.83
C ARG A 224 -4.65 -6.85 -7.15
N VAL A 225 -3.97 -7.92 -7.54
CA VAL A 225 -2.61 -8.26 -7.10
C VAL A 225 -1.68 -8.29 -8.29
N VAL A 226 -0.67 -7.42 -8.27
CA VAL A 226 0.43 -7.37 -9.24
C VAL A 226 1.53 -8.29 -8.74
N ALA A 227 1.85 -9.35 -9.48
CA ALA A 227 2.94 -10.27 -9.17
C ALA A 227 4.21 -9.88 -9.95
N LEU A 228 5.32 -9.72 -9.23
CA LEU A 228 6.63 -9.45 -9.82
C LEU A 228 7.52 -10.70 -9.78
N THR A 229 8.25 -10.93 -10.86
CA THR A 229 9.29 -11.98 -10.93
C THR A 229 10.44 -11.69 -9.96
N PRO A 230 11.28 -12.70 -9.62
CA PRO A 230 12.58 -12.46 -8.99
C PRO A 230 13.43 -11.48 -9.82
N ARG A 231 14.49 -10.92 -9.19
CA ARG A 231 15.36 -9.91 -9.82
C ARG A 231 15.95 -10.36 -11.18
N PRO A 232 15.90 -9.48 -12.20
CA PRO A 232 15.23 -8.17 -12.22
C PRO A 232 13.72 -8.32 -12.18
N GLY A 233 13.05 -7.47 -11.33
CA GLY A 233 11.60 -7.51 -11.21
C GLY A 233 10.93 -7.12 -12.52
N ARG A 234 10.15 -8.03 -13.07
CA ARG A 234 9.27 -7.84 -14.23
C ARG A 234 7.84 -8.14 -13.83
N LEU A 235 6.89 -7.63 -14.57
CA LEU A 235 5.50 -8.03 -14.38
C LEU A 235 5.34 -9.50 -14.78
N ALA A 236 4.96 -10.35 -13.82
CA ALA A 236 4.60 -11.74 -14.12
C ALA A 236 3.14 -11.83 -14.55
N ASP A 237 2.22 -11.24 -13.77
CA ASP A 237 0.78 -11.19 -14.07
C ASP A 237 0.09 -10.17 -13.15
N VAL A 238 -1.16 -9.80 -13.52
CA VAL A 238 -2.07 -9.03 -12.68
C VAL A 238 -3.28 -9.89 -12.39
N VAL A 239 -3.46 -10.27 -11.13
CA VAL A 239 -4.54 -11.17 -10.69
C VAL A 239 -5.69 -10.34 -10.13
N GLU A 240 -6.87 -10.45 -10.72
CA GLU A 240 -8.10 -9.86 -10.16
C GLU A 240 -8.55 -10.63 -8.93
N VAL A 241 -8.97 -9.92 -7.89
CA VAL A 241 -9.46 -10.49 -6.62
C VAL A 241 -10.96 -10.27 -6.55
N ASP A 242 -11.71 -11.17 -7.18
CA ASP A 242 -13.17 -11.17 -7.18
C ASP A 242 -13.73 -11.79 -5.88
N LEU A 243 -13.47 -11.09 -4.77
CA LEU A 243 -14.00 -11.41 -3.46
C LEU A 243 -14.90 -10.27 -2.98
N PRO A 244 -16.10 -10.59 -2.42
CA PRO A 244 -17.05 -9.55 -2.02
C PRO A 244 -16.47 -8.62 -0.94
N ARG A 245 -16.93 -7.38 -0.92
CA ARG A 245 -16.66 -6.38 0.13
C ARG A 245 -17.96 -6.04 0.88
N PRO A 246 -17.95 -5.73 2.19
CA PRO A 246 -16.77 -5.63 3.05
C PRO A 246 -16.18 -7.01 3.40
N ARG A 247 -14.86 -7.14 3.37
CA ARG A 247 -14.18 -8.40 3.68
C ARG A 247 -14.03 -8.57 5.20
N ARG A 248 -14.26 -9.77 5.65
CA ARG A 248 -14.06 -10.25 7.02
C ARG A 248 -13.03 -11.37 7.01
N LEU A 249 -12.46 -11.70 8.16
CA LEU A 249 -11.40 -12.72 8.24
C LEU A 249 -11.87 -14.12 7.76
N ASP A 250 -13.17 -14.41 7.85
CA ASP A 250 -13.76 -15.66 7.38
C ASP A 250 -13.60 -15.88 5.87
N VAL A 251 -13.45 -14.81 5.07
CA VAL A 251 -13.18 -14.93 3.62
C VAL A 251 -11.88 -15.67 3.33
N MET A 252 -10.90 -15.64 4.23
CA MET A 252 -9.62 -16.34 4.08
C MET A 252 -9.76 -17.87 4.12
N GLN A 253 -10.87 -18.39 4.64
CA GLN A 253 -11.16 -19.81 4.73
C GLN A 253 -11.97 -20.32 3.53
N THR A 254 -12.32 -19.47 2.57
CA THR A 254 -13.10 -19.84 1.39
C THR A 254 -12.24 -20.51 0.32
N GLU A 255 -12.86 -21.39 -0.47
CA GLU A 255 -12.20 -22.03 -1.62
C GLU A 255 -11.72 -21.00 -2.64
N ALA A 256 -12.50 -19.96 -2.91
CA ALA A 256 -12.13 -18.87 -3.82
C ALA A 256 -10.83 -18.16 -3.38
N PHE A 257 -10.67 -17.89 -2.08
CA PHE A 257 -9.43 -17.35 -1.54
C PHE A 257 -8.26 -18.32 -1.72
N GLY A 258 -8.48 -19.62 -1.46
CA GLY A 258 -7.49 -20.68 -1.64
C GLY A 258 -7.01 -20.79 -3.09
N MET A 259 -7.91 -20.69 -4.08
CA MET A 259 -7.58 -20.71 -5.50
C MET A 259 -6.74 -19.50 -5.92
N LEU A 260 -7.09 -18.31 -5.45
CA LEU A 260 -6.30 -17.09 -5.68
C LEU A 260 -4.89 -17.21 -5.08
N ALA A 261 -4.78 -17.71 -3.85
CA ALA A 261 -3.50 -17.92 -3.19
C ALA A 261 -2.63 -18.94 -3.95
N LYS A 262 -3.21 -20.02 -4.45
CA LYS A 262 -2.51 -21.01 -5.28
C LYS A 262 -2.02 -20.40 -6.59
N ARG A 263 -2.87 -19.64 -7.29
CA ARG A 263 -2.49 -18.94 -8.54
C ARG A 263 -1.31 -17.99 -8.31
N ILE A 264 -1.37 -17.16 -7.27
CA ILE A 264 -0.30 -16.19 -6.98
C ILE A 264 1.00 -16.92 -6.59
N ARG A 265 0.94 -18.02 -5.79
CA ARG A 265 2.13 -18.83 -5.48
C ARG A 265 2.79 -19.38 -6.73
N SER A 266 2.02 -19.92 -7.66
CA SER A 266 2.55 -20.44 -8.94
C SER A 266 3.25 -19.33 -9.73
N LEU A 267 2.65 -18.13 -9.83
CA LEU A 267 3.29 -16.98 -10.52
C LEU A 267 4.61 -16.54 -9.88
N LEU A 268 4.77 -16.76 -8.58
CA LEU A 268 6.00 -16.44 -7.85
C LEU A 268 7.01 -17.59 -7.84
N GLY A 269 6.72 -18.73 -8.49
CA GLY A 269 7.57 -19.93 -8.49
C GLY A 269 7.65 -20.61 -7.12
N ILE A 270 6.69 -20.34 -6.21
CA ILE A 270 6.64 -20.96 -4.88
C ILE A 270 5.83 -22.26 -4.96
N GLY A 271 6.50 -23.40 -4.92
CA GLY A 271 5.84 -24.71 -4.88
C GLY A 271 6.17 -25.67 -6.05
N GLU A 272 7.06 -25.33 -6.95
CA GLU A 272 7.50 -26.22 -8.04
C GLU A 272 8.69 -27.14 -7.66
N GLU A 273 9.27 -26.99 -6.46
CA GLU A 273 10.37 -27.85 -5.98
C GLU A 273 9.92 -28.89 -4.93
N VAL A 274 9.02 -29.80 -5.30
CA VAL A 274 8.85 -31.08 -4.57
C VAL A 274 8.65 -32.20 -5.58
N GLY A 275 9.59 -32.35 -6.51
CA GLY A 275 9.55 -33.40 -7.51
C GLY A 275 10.94 -33.83 -7.99
N GLY A 276 11.86 -34.05 -7.07
CA GLY A 276 13.23 -34.46 -7.42
C GLY A 276 14.02 -34.95 -6.23
N ILE A 277 13.49 -35.97 -5.54
CA ILE A 277 14.32 -36.89 -4.73
C ILE A 277 14.03 -38.28 -5.28
N GLU A 278 14.82 -38.69 -6.25
CA GLU A 278 15.17 -40.08 -6.51
C GLU A 278 16.64 -40.30 -6.17
#